data_684fa541964dad86d1e389f1304bb355
#
_entry.id   684fa541964dad86d1e389f1304bb355
#
_cell.length_a   1.000
_cell.length_b   1.000
_cell.length_c   1.000
_cell.angle_alpha   90.00
_cell.angle_beta   90.00
_cell.angle_gamma   90.00
#
_symmetry.space_group_name_H-M   'P 1'
#
loop_
_entity.id
_entity.type
_entity.pdbx_description
1 polymer ?
#
loop_
_entity_poly.entity_id
_entity_poly.type
_entity_poly.pdbx_seq_one_letter_code
_entity_poly.pdbx_strand_id
1 'polypeptide(L)'
;GTCDISAWDAFYLAMFWMLNTIGWTTFYWHWKHITLWLGNPAQFDESSNYIMGWLRDYLWLNSSPLINGYNPLGMNNLSVWAWMFLFGHLVWATGFMFLISWRGYWQELIETIVWAHERTPLANLVRWKDKPVALSIVQARLVGLAHFTIGYIFTYAPFVIASTLGKFG
;
A
#
# COMPACT_ATOMS: atom_id res chain seq x y z
N GLY A 1 -24.92 -10.79 14.34
CA GLY A 1 -24.84 -9.94 13.37
C GLY A 1 -25.04 -10.36 11.94
N THR A 2 -25.25 -9.37 11.15
CA THR A 2 -25.45 -9.51 9.72
C THR A 2 -24.25 -9.04 8.90
N CYS A 3 -23.10 -8.78 9.55
CA CYS A 3 -21.88 -8.38 8.87
C CYS A 3 -21.35 -9.51 7.99
N ASP A 4 -20.74 -9.13 6.86
CA ASP A 4 -20.09 -10.06 5.93
C ASP A 4 -21.01 -11.04 5.19
N ILE A 5 -22.30 -10.73 5.08
CA ILE A 5 -23.23 -11.60 4.37
C ILE A 5 -23.72 -11.02 3.04
N SER A 6 -23.41 -9.77 2.74
CA SER A 6 -23.82 -9.17 1.47
C SER A 6 -22.85 -9.55 0.35
N ALA A 7 -23.33 -9.47 -0.90
CA ALA A 7 -22.47 -9.68 -2.07
C ALA A 7 -21.30 -8.69 -2.11
N TRP A 8 -21.52 -7.48 -1.58
CA TRP A 8 -20.46 -6.48 -1.48
C TRP A 8 -19.30 -6.96 -0.61
N ASP A 9 -19.62 -7.61 0.54
CA ASP A 9 -18.59 -8.12 1.44
C ASP A 9 -17.82 -9.30 0.84
N ALA A 10 -18.50 -10.12 0.04
CA ALA A 10 -17.84 -11.20 -0.71
C ALA A 10 -16.84 -10.61 -1.73
N PHE A 11 -17.25 -9.58 -2.47
CA PHE A 11 -16.36 -8.84 -3.36
C PHE A 11 -15.16 -8.27 -2.59
N TYR A 12 -15.41 -7.60 -1.49
CA TYR A 12 -14.38 -6.99 -0.64
C TYR A 12 -13.32 -8.00 -0.21
N LEU A 13 -13.73 -9.15 0.32
CA LEU A 13 -12.79 -10.19 0.75
C LEU A 13 -12.06 -10.82 -0.43
N ALA A 14 -12.73 -11.01 -1.56
CA ALA A 14 -12.12 -11.57 -2.76
C ALA A 14 -11.01 -10.67 -3.32
N MET A 15 -11.14 -9.35 -3.18
CA MET A 15 -10.13 -8.41 -3.68
C MET A 15 -8.77 -8.60 -3.01
N PHE A 16 -8.73 -8.92 -1.72
CA PHE A 16 -7.47 -9.17 -1.03
C PHE A 16 -6.75 -10.39 -1.60
N TRP A 17 -7.48 -11.45 -1.87
CA TRP A 17 -6.90 -12.65 -2.48
C TRP A 17 -6.50 -12.43 -3.93
N MET A 18 -7.28 -11.64 -4.66
CA MET A 18 -6.92 -11.29 -6.04
C MET A 18 -5.58 -10.53 -6.09
N LEU A 19 -5.40 -9.55 -5.22
CA LEU A 19 -4.14 -8.80 -5.14
C LEU A 19 -2.98 -9.69 -4.73
N ASN A 20 -3.19 -10.60 -3.79
CA ASN A 20 -2.18 -11.58 -3.39
C ASN A 20 -1.75 -12.46 -4.57
N THR A 21 -2.70 -12.95 -5.33
CA THR A 21 -2.43 -13.78 -6.52
C THR A 21 -1.70 -12.99 -7.60
N ILE A 22 -2.11 -11.75 -7.84
CA ILE A 22 -1.42 -10.86 -8.79
C ILE A 22 0.03 -10.65 -8.34
N GLY A 23 0.25 -10.45 -7.05
CA GLY A 23 1.60 -10.32 -6.50
C GLY A 23 2.46 -11.55 -6.76
N TRP A 24 1.94 -12.74 -6.50
CA TRP A 24 2.66 -13.99 -6.78
C TRP A 24 3.02 -14.12 -8.25
N THR A 25 2.06 -13.88 -9.14
CA THR A 25 2.25 -14.02 -10.57
C THR A 25 3.26 -13.01 -11.12
N THR A 26 3.15 -11.76 -10.70
CA THR A 26 4.02 -10.68 -11.18
C THR A 26 5.43 -10.78 -10.60
N PHE A 27 5.58 -11.25 -9.38
CA PHE A 27 6.91 -11.55 -8.81
C PHE A 27 7.63 -12.59 -9.66
N TYR A 28 6.95 -13.71 -9.93
CA TYR A 28 7.51 -14.78 -10.74
C TYR A 28 7.93 -14.26 -12.12
N TRP A 29 7.02 -13.58 -12.79
CA TRP A 29 7.25 -13.04 -14.14
C TRP A 29 8.45 -12.09 -14.16
N HIS A 30 8.45 -11.13 -13.26
CA HIS A 30 9.49 -10.10 -13.24
C HIS A 30 10.86 -10.67 -12.88
N TRP A 31 10.94 -11.48 -11.83
CA TRP A 31 12.21 -12.04 -11.41
C TRP A 31 12.81 -12.96 -12.48
N LYS A 32 11.99 -13.82 -13.04
CA LYS A 32 12.47 -14.71 -14.11
C LYS A 32 13.01 -13.92 -15.31
N HIS A 33 12.31 -12.86 -15.70
CA HIS A 33 12.73 -12.07 -16.86
C HIS A 33 13.98 -11.23 -16.61
N ILE A 34 14.11 -10.58 -15.44
CA ILE A 34 15.30 -9.78 -15.17
C ILE A 34 16.55 -10.66 -15.03
N THR A 35 16.45 -11.84 -14.45
CA THR A 35 17.59 -12.76 -14.37
C THR A 35 17.97 -13.31 -15.74
N LEU A 36 16.97 -13.58 -16.58
CA LEU A 36 17.21 -14.01 -17.96
C LEU A 36 17.91 -12.91 -18.76
N TRP A 37 17.44 -11.67 -18.67
CA TRP A 37 18.01 -10.54 -19.40
C TRP A 37 19.42 -10.18 -18.95
N LEU A 38 19.73 -10.39 -17.66
CA LEU A 38 21.08 -10.18 -17.14
C LEU A 38 22.05 -11.32 -17.44
N GLY A 39 21.59 -12.40 -18.07
CA GLY A 39 22.41 -13.55 -18.34
C GLY A 39 22.74 -14.37 -17.10
N ASN A 40 21.92 -14.31 -16.07
CA ASN A 40 22.10 -15.03 -14.82
C ASN A 40 20.83 -15.84 -14.43
N PRO A 41 20.36 -16.74 -15.31
CA PRO A 41 19.14 -17.51 -15.04
C PRO A 41 19.29 -18.46 -13.85
N ALA A 42 20.50 -18.87 -13.50
CA ALA A 42 20.75 -19.76 -12.37
C ALA A 42 20.31 -19.14 -11.05
N GLN A 43 20.41 -17.84 -10.90
CA GLN A 43 19.95 -17.17 -9.67
C GLN A 43 18.47 -17.44 -9.42
N PHE A 44 17.63 -17.27 -10.44
CA PHE A 44 16.21 -17.58 -10.32
C PHE A 44 15.99 -19.08 -10.08
N ASP A 45 16.62 -19.93 -10.88
CA ASP A 45 16.40 -21.37 -10.80
C ASP A 45 16.76 -21.94 -9.43
N GLU A 46 17.78 -21.42 -8.80
CA GLU A 46 18.23 -21.89 -7.48
C GLU A 46 17.48 -21.23 -6.32
N SER A 47 17.35 -19.91 -6.35
CA SER A 47 16.81 -19.14 -5.22
C SER A 47 15.28 -19.13 -5.18
N SER A 48 14.61 -19.40 -6.29
CA SER A 48 13.14 -19.43 -6.31
C SER A 48 12.54 -20.65 -5.62
N ASN A 49 13.35 -21.63 -5.27
CA ASN A 49 12.90 -22.87 -4.65
C ASN A 49 12.58 -22.72 -3.14
N TYR A 50 12.90 -21.58 -2.55
CA TYR A 50 12.64 -21.31 -1.14
C TYR A 50 12.31 -19.85 -0.91
N ILE A 51 11.53 -19.59 0.15
CA ILE A 51 10.96 -18.25 0.43
C ILE A 51 12.05 -17.20 0.66
N MET A 52 13.13 -17.56 1.38
CA MET A 52 14.21 -16.61 1.66
C MET A 52 14.86 -16.10 0.37
N GLY A 53 14.94 -16.94 -0.65
CA GLY A 53 15.44 -16.53 -1.97
C GLY A 53 14.60 -15.41 -2.59
N TRP A 54 13.29 -15.51 -2.50
CA TRP A 54 12.38 -14.46 -2.99
C TRP A 54 12.55 -13.15 -2.22
N LEU A 55 12.71 -13.23 -0.91
CA LEU A 55 12.89 -12.04 -0.08
C LEU A 55 14.27 -11.40 -0.30
N ARG A 56 15.32 -12.19 -0.26
CA ARG A 56 16.71 -11.73 -0.34
C ARG A 56 17.14 -11.38 -1.75
N ASP A 57 16.99 -12.32 -2.68
CA ASP A 57 17.58 -12.22 -4.01
C ASP A 57 16.67 -11.52 -5.01
N TYR A 58 15.36 -11.52 -4.77
CA TYR A 58 14.42 -10.76 -5.58
C TYR A 58 14.12 -9.38 -4.96
N LEU A 59 13.49 -9.34 -3.81
CA LEU A 59 13.01 -8.07 -3.26
C LEU A 59 14.14 -7.20 -2.70
N TRP A 60 14.98 -7.76 -1.86
CA TRP A 60 16.04 -6.99 -1.20
C TRP A 60 17.11 -6.55 -2.19
N LEU A 61 17.65 -7.47 -2.94
CA LEU A 61 18.76 -7.20 -3.86
C LEU A 61 18.34 -6.24 -4.98
N ASN A 62 17.13 -6.40 -5.51
CA ASN A 62 16.64 -5.57 -6.61
C ASN A 62 16.07 -4.23 -6.15
N SER A 63 15.91 -3.99 -4.86
CA SER A 63 15.46 -2.70 -4.34
C SER A 63 16.58 -1.67 -4.23
N SER A 64 17.84 -2.09 -4.35
CA SER A 64 18.99 -1.21 -4.14
C SER A 64 19.00 0.05 -5.02
N PRO A 65 18.77 -0.03 -6.35
CA PRO A 65 18.73 1.18 -7.18
C PRO A 65 17.59 2.13 -6.76
N LEU A 66 16.46 1.57 -6.39
CA LEU A 66 15.29 2.34 -5.96
C LEU A 66 15.57 3.09 -4.66
N ILE A 67 16.09 2.39 -3.65
CA ILE A 67 16.38 2.96 -2.34
C ILE A 67 17.40 4.09 -2.44
N ASN A 68 18.32 3.99 -3.36
CA ASN A 68 19.36 4.98 -3.60
C ASN A 68 18.95 6.10 -4.57
N GLY A 69 17.67 6.17 -4.92
CA GLY A 69 17.15 7.19 -5.83
C GLY A 69 17.37 8.62 -5.34
N TYR A 70 17.38 8.82 -4.03
CA TYR A 70 17.88 10.05 -3.42
C TYR A 70 18.56 9.71 -2.10
N ASN A 71 19.63 10.45 -1.79
CA ASN A 71 20.46 10.25 -0.61
C ASN A 71 21.18 11.56 -0.30
N PRO A 72 22.00 11.64 0.77
CA PRO A 72 22.71 12.88 1.11
C PRO A 72 23.61 13.43 0.01
N LEU A 73 24.02 12.61 -0.96
CA LEU A 73 24.85 13.06 -2.08
C LEU A 73 24.05 13.61 -3.25
N GLY A 74 22.71 13.51 -3.20
CA GLY A 74 21.85 14.06 -4.23
C GLY A 74 20.77 13.12 -4.72
N MET A 75 20.20 13.42 -5.88
CA MET A 75 19.10 12.72 -6.51
C MET A 75 19.52 12.24 -7.90
N ASN A 76 18.93 11.13 -8.34
CA ASN A 76 19.12 10.62 -9.70
C ASN A 76 17.75 10.41 -10.38
N ASN A 77 17.77 9.76 -11.54
CA ASN A 77 16.56 9.53 -12.35
C ASN A 77 15.51 8.70 -11.65
N LEU A 78 15.88 7.96 -10.61
CA LEU A 78 14.98 7.08 -9.87
C LEU A 78 14.37 7.76 -8.64
N SER A 79 14.68 9.02 -8.38
CA SER A 79 14.22 9.70 -7.16
C SER A 79 12.70 9.78 -7.05
N VAL A 80 11.98 10.01 -8.15
CA VAL A 80 10.53 10.03 -8.14
C VAL A 80 9.95 8.64 -7.82
N TRP A 81 10.60 7.59 -8.28
CA TRP A 81 10.18 6.22 -8.00
C TRP A 81 10.45 5.85 -6.54
N ALA A 82 11.55 6.31 -5.98
CA ALA A 82 11.84 6.15 -4.55
C ALA A 82 10.78 6.87 -3.70
N TRP A 83 10.38 8.08 -4.09
CA TRP A 83 9.32 8.83 -3.44
C TRP A 83 7.98 8.08 -3.51
N MET A 84 7.64 7.58 -4.69
CA MET A 84 6.40 6.82 -4.92
C MET A 84 6.39 5.52 -4.13
N PHE A 85 7.53 4.88 -3.99
CA PHE A 85 7.68 3.66 -3.20
C PHE A 85 7.35 3.89 -1.73
N LEU A 86 7.88 4.96 -1.14
CA LEU A 86 7.56 5.37 0.23
C LEU A 86 6.09 5.78 0.37
N PHE A 87 5.59 6.57 -0.57
CA PHE A 87 4.20 6.99 -0.59
C PHE A 87 3.25 5.80 -0.65
N GLY A 88 3.56 4.82 -1.52
CA GLY A 88 2.78 3.60 -1.65
C GLY A 88 2.72 2.81 -0.34
N HIS A 89 3.86 2.69 0.36
CA HIS A 89 3.89 2.02 1.68
C HIS A 89 3.00 2.74 2.69
N LEU A 90 3.05 4.06 2.71
CA LEU A 90 2.23 4.85 3.63
C LEU A 90 0.75 4.70 3.33
N VAL A 91 0.36 4.75 2.06
CA VAL A 91 -1.04 4.58 1.66
C VAL A 91 -1.54 3.18 2.01
N TRP A 92 -0.75 2.16 1.72
CA TRP A 92 -1.09 0.78 2.04
C TRP A 92 -1.26 0.59 3.55
N ALA A 93 -0.31 1.09 4.34
CA ALA A 93 -0.38 1.02 5.80
C ALA A 93 -1.59 1.79 6.35
N THR A 94 -1.92 2.94 5.77
CA THR A 94 -3.09 3.72 6.15
C THR A 94 -4.39 2.93 5.98
N GLY A 95 -4.45 2.07 4.97
CA GLY A 95 -5.60 1.21 4.75
C GLY A 95 -5.96 0.34 5.96
N PHE A 96 -4.97 -0.14 6.70
CA PHE A 96 -5.20 -0.95 7.89
C PHE A 96 -5.92 -0.21 9.01
N MET A 97 -5.75 1.10 9.09
CA MET A 97 -6.46 1.92 10.06
C MET A 97 -7.98 1.80 9.87
N PHE A 98 -8.45 1.75 8.64
CA PHE A 98 -9.87 1.58 8.33
C PHE A 98 -10.32 0.11 8.44
N LEU A 99 -9.43 -0.83 8.14
CA LEU A 99 -9.78 -2.25 8.06
C LEU A 99 -9.81 -2.94 9.42
N ILE A 100 -8.96 -2.51 10.35
CA ILE A 100 -8.74 -3.22 11.61
C ILE A 100 -9.45 -2.54 12.77
N SER A 101 -9.44 -1.20 12.82
CA SER A 101 -9.96 -0.46 13.96
C SER A 101 -11.50 -0.49 14.03
N TRP A 102 -12.01 -0.46 15.25
CA TRP A 102 -13.44 -0.51 15.50
C TRP A 102 -14.07 0.89 15.38
N ARG A 103 -15.27 0.95 14.81
CA ARG A 103 -16.00 2.20 14.58
C ARG A 103 -16.20 3.04 15.83
N GLY A 104 -16.44 2.38 16.96
CA GLY A 104 -16.72 3.07 18.22
C GLY A 104 -15.58 3.98 18.68
N TYR A 105 -14.34 3.57 18.45
CA TYR A 105 -13.18 4.43 18.75
C TYR A 105 -13.25 5.74 17.97
N TRP A 106 -13.53 5.66 16.68
CA TRP A 106 -13.59 6.85 15.81
C TRP A 106 -14.78 7.73 16.15
N GLN A 107 -15.90 7.15 16.53
CA GLN A 107 -17.08 7.90 16.95
C GLN A 107 -16.77 8.72 18.20
N GLU A 108 -16.11 8.15 19.17
CA GLU A 108 -15.71 8.87 20.39
C GLU A 108 -14.67 9.96 20.09
N LEU A 109 -13.72 9.68 19.20
CA LEU A 109 -12.75 10.69 18.76
C LEU A 109 -13.44 11.86 18.09
N ILE A 110 -14.39 11.61 17.20
CA ILE A 110 -15.16 12.65 16.51
C ILE A 110 -15.97 13.47 17.51
N GLU A 111 -16.59 12.84 18.49
CA GLU A 111 -17.33 13.55 19.56
C GLU A 111 -16.41 14.50 20.31
N THR A 112 -15.17 14.11 20.56
CA THR A 112 -14.17 14.97 21.21
C THR A 112 -13.79 16.15 20.32
N ILE A 113 -13.63 15.92 19.02
CA ILE A 113 -13.33 16.98 18.05
C ILE A 113 -14.50 17.96 17.95
N VAL A 114 -15.72 17.46 17.94
CA VAL A 114 -16.95 18.29 17.97
C VAL A 114 -16.94 19.19 19.18
N TRP A 115 -16.64 18.64 20.34
CA TRP A 115 -16.54 19.43 21.58
C TRP A 115 -15.49 20.55 21.43
N ALA A 116 -14.31 20.22 20.91
CA ALA A 116 -13.23 21.20 20.73
C ALA A 116 -13.65 22.33 19.78
N HIS A 117 -14.33 22.00 18.68
CA HIS A 117 -14.81 22.98 17.73
C HIS A 117 -15.83 23.93 18.39
N GLU A 118 -16.78 23.38 19.14
CA GLU A 118 -17.81 24.17 19.80
C GLU A 118 -17.26 25.08 20.89
N ARG A 119 -16.08 24.78 21.44
CA ARG A 119 -15.42 25.56 22.46
C ARG A 119 -14.35 26.52 21.95
N THR A 120 -14.09 26.52 20.65
CA THR A 120 -13.08 27.40 20.06
C THR A 120 -13.73 28.72 19.63
N PRO A 121 -13.36 29.84 20.25
CA PRO A 121 -13.92 31.14 19.87
C PRO A 121 -13.65 31.48 18.40
N LEU A 122 -14.58 32.15 17.76
CA LEU A 122 -14.60 32.52 16.35
C LEU A 122 -14.88 31.30 15.43
N ALA A 123 -14.21 30.18 15.64
CA ALA A 123 -14.44 28.97 14.86
C ALA A 123 -15.86 28.44 15.05
N ASN A 124 -16.41 28.57 16.26
CA ASN A 124 -17.74 28.07 16.58
C ASN A 124 -18.88 28.94 16.03
N LEU A 125 -18.56 30.01 15.32
CA LEU A 125 -19.54 30.75 14.53
C LEU A 125 -19.91 29.98 13.27
N VAL A 126 -19.02 29.13 12.77
CA VAL A 126 -19.27 28.23 11.65
C VAL A 126 -19.75 26.90 12.22
N ARG A 127 -20.92 26.46 11.77
CA ARG A 127 -21.56 25.25 12.28
C ARG A 127 -21.87 24.29 11.13
N TRP A 128 -21.70 22.99 11.37
CA TRP A 128 -22.14 21.97 10.42
C TRP A 128 -23.65 21.88 10.39
N LYS A 129 -24.19 21.45 9.25
CA LYS A 129 -25.62 21.19 9.08
C LYS A 129 -26.00 19.83 9.64
N ASP A 130 -25.16 18.85 9.36
CA ASP A 130 -25.34 17.48 9.82
C ASP A 130 -24.26 17.14 10.83
N LYS A 131 -24.65 16.52 11.93
CA LYS A 131 -23.73 16.15 12.99
C LYS A 131 -22.66 15.21 12.47
N PRO A 132 -21.36 15.50 12.68
CA PRO A 132 -20.29 14.60 12.26
C PRO A 132 -20.38 13.27 12.99
N VAL A 133 -20.26 12.18 12.21
CA VAL A 133 -20.28 10.83 12.75
C VAL A 133 -19.18 10.01 12.08
N ALA A 134 -18.79 8.91 12.71
CA ALA A 134 -17.82 7.98 12.13
C ALA A 134 -18.38 7.33 10.87
N LEU A 135 -17.48 6.87 10.01
CA LEU A 135 -17.85 6.11 8.82
C LEU A 135 -18.63 4.84 9.22
N SER A 136 -19.57 4.43 8.38
CA SER A 136 -20.22 3.13 8.57
C SER A 136 -19.21 2.01 8.37
N ILE A 137 -19.57 0.80 8.79
CA ILE A 137 -18.70 -0.39 8.61
C ILE A 137 -18.39 -0.60 7.11
N VAL A 138 -19.41 -0.51 6.26
CA VAL A 138 -19.23 -0.71 4.81
C VAL A 138 -18.38 0.41 4.20
N GLN A 139 -18.59 1.66 4.61
CA GLN A 139 -17.74 2.78 4.15
C GLN A 139 -16.27 2.57 4.54
N ALA A 140 -16.02 2.15 5.79
CA ALA A 140 -14.66 1.90 6.25
C ALA A 140 -13.99 0.78 5.46
N ARG A 141 -14.75 -0.28 5.12
CA ARG A 141 -14.26 -1.35 4.27
C ARG A 141 -13.89 -0.86 2.87
N LEU A 142 -14.73 -0.02 2.28
CA LEU A 142 -14.43 0.56 0.96
C LEU A 142 -13.18 1.42 1.00
N VAL A 143 -13.09 2.33 1.95
CA VAL A 143 -11.94 3.25 2.08
C VAL A 143 -10.66 2.46 2.38
N GLY A 144 -10.76 1.48 3.28
CA GLY A 144 -9.63 0.62 3.61
C GLY A 144 -9.15 -0.20 2.41
N LEU A 145 -10.07 -0.80 1.68
CA LEU A 145 -9.75 -1.55 0.47
C LEU A 145 -9.13 -0.65 -0.60
N ALA A 146 -9.66 0.56 -0.78
CA ALA A 146 -9.12 1.51 -1.74
C ALA A 146 -7.67 1.88 -1.40
N HIS A 147 -7.39 2.22 -0.14
CA HIS A 147 -6.04 2.54 0.30
C HIS A 147 -5.10 1.33 0.19
N PHE A 148 -5.57 0.16 0.58
CA PHE A 148 -4.79 -1.07 0.45
C PHE A 148 -4.43 -1.33 -1.02
N THR A 149 -5.39 -1.24 -1.92
CA THR A 149 -5.20 -1.52 -3.35
C THR A 149 -4.27 -0.51 -4.00
N ILE A 150 -4.52 0.78 -3.78
CA ILE A 150 -3.70 1.85 -4.36
C ILE A 150 -2.28 1.78 -3.81
N GLY A 151 -2.13 1.59 -2.51
CA GLY A 151 -0.81 1.46 -1.89
C GLY A 151 -0.05 0.24 -2.36
N TYR A 152 -0.73 -0.86 -2.59
CA TYR A 152 -0.15 -2.08 -3.14
C TYR A 152 0.45 -1.82 -4.53
N ILE A 153 -0.34 -1.19 -5.40
CA ILE A 153 0.10 -0.87 -6.76
C ILE A 153 1.25 0.15 -6.73
N PHE A 154 1.11 1.21 -5.92
CA PHE A 154 2.11 2.28 -5.83
C PHE A 154 3.39 1.85 -5.13
N THR A 155 3.37 0.75 -4.41
CA THR A 155 4.56 0.15 -3.83
C THR A 155 5.27 -0.73 -4.84
N TYR A 156 4.54 -1.55 -5.55
CA TYR A 156 5.15 -2.53 -6.45
C TYR A 156 5.58 -1.92 -7.79
N ALA A 157 4.81 -1.01 -8.36
CA ALA A 157 5.14 -0.40 -9.65
C ALA A 157 6.50 0.32 -9.64
N PRO A 158 6.83 1.16 -8.64
CA PRO A 158 8.16 1.76 -8.57
C PRO A 158 9.28 0.73 -8.46
N PHE A 159 9.05 -0.33 -7.70
CA PHE A 159 10.02 -1.42 -7.56
C PHE A 159 10.30 -2.09 -8.92
N VAL A 160 9.27 -2.44 -9.66
CA VAL A 160 9.42 -3.08 -10.98
C VAL A 160 10.14 -2.14 -11.95
N ILE A 161 9.72 -0.87 -11.99
CA ILE A 161 10.29 0.10 -12.93
C ILE A 161 11.75 0.39 -12.58
N ALA A 162 12.04 0.68 -11.33
CA ALA A 162 13.39 1.02 -10.89
C ALA A 162 14.35 -0.15 -10.99
N SER A 163 13.91 -1.35 -10.63
CA SER A 163 14.76 -2.55 -10.71
C SER A 163 15.03 -2.97 -12.16
N THR A 164 14.15 -2.63 -13.08
CA THR A 164 14.37 -2.88 -14.50
C THR A 164 15.28 -1.80 -15.11
N LEU A 165 14.93 -0.52 -14.96
CA LEU A 165 15.71 0.60 -15.51
C LEU A 165 17.07 0.74 -14.83
N GLY A 166 17.14 0.48 -13.53
CA GLY A 166 18.40 0.57 -12.79
C GLY A 166 19.42 -0.49 -13.21
N LYS A 167 18.99 -1.55 -13.87
CA LYS A 167 19.85 -2.64 -14.36
C LYS A 167 20.19 -2.52 -15.83
N PHE A 168 19.28 -2.01 -16.64
CA PHE A 168 19.41 -2.00 -18.09
C PHE A 168 19.52 -0.58 -18.70
N GLY A 169 19.29 0.41 -17.88
CA GLY A 169 19.43 1.80 -18.26
C GLY A 169 20.64 2.41 -17.63
#